data_52f4f2c20814bc9ebeea2a81a4cf898e
#
_entry.id   52f4f2c20814bc9ebeea2a81a4cf898e
#
_cell.length_a   1.000
_cell.length_b   1.000
_cell.length_c   1.000
_cell.angle_alpha   90.00
_cell.angle_beta   90.00
_cell.angle_gamma   90.00
#
_symmetry.space_group_name_H-M   'P 1'
#
loop_
_entity.id
_entity.type
_entity.pdbx_description
1 polymer ?
#
loop_
_entity_poly.entity_id
_entity_poly.type
_entity_poly.pdbx_seq_one_letter_code
_entity_poly.pdbx_strand_id
1 'polypeptide(L)'
;MIAPEVNGALDLIKTFHNKVSFAIGHTVTDYETATAAMKAGANELTHTFNAMPPLNHRAPGPIGAAFENKHVFCELITDGVHVDKTMVNILFTLMGDDRIVMISDSMMATGLDDGEYSLGGQKVFVKGNKATLKDGTIAGSVTNLYNCFVNAVLNMRISLFR
;
A
#
# COMPACT_ATOMS: atom_id res chain seq x y z
N MET A 1 -3.25 -9.29 -6.15
CA MET A 1 -1.97 -8.95 -5.50
C MET A 1 -1.03 -10.13 -5.59
N ILE A 2 0.28 -9.90 -5.75
CA ILE A 2 1.31 -10.93 -5.93
C ILE A 2 2.64 -10.45 -5.32
N ALA A 3 3.41 -11.39 -4.75
CA ALA A 3 4.79 -11.18 -4.32
C ALA A 3 5.72 -11.71 -5.42
N PRO A 4 6.45 -10.85 -6.14
CA PRO A 4 7.16 -11.22 -7.35
C PRO A 4 8.37 -12.14 -7.11
N GLU A 5 8.88 -12.22 -5.90
CA GLU A 5 9.93 -13.15 -5.48
C GLU A 5 9.44 -14.60 -5.37
N VAL A 6 8.14 -14.85 -5.38
CA VAL A 6 7.59 -16.20 -5.33
C VAL A 6 7.82 -16.91 -6.66
N ASN A 7 8.23 -18.18 -6.58
CA ASN A 7 8.51 -18.98 -7.78
C ASN A 7 7.29 -19.04 -8.71
N GLY A 8 7.50 -18.75 -10.00
CA GLY A 8 6.46 -18.71 -11.02
C GLY A 8 5.68 -17.39 -11.09
N ALA A 9 5.86 -16.45 -10.16
CA ALA A 9 5.13 -15.18 -10.14
C ALA A 9 5.38 -14.33 -11.41
N LEU A 10 6.62 -14.21 -11.86
CA LEU A 10 6.97 -13.48 -13.08
C LEU A 10 6.34 -14.09 -14.35
N ASP A 11 6.29 -15.41 -14.44
CA ASP A 11 5.67 -16.09 -15.58
C ASP A 11 4.15 -15.94 -15.56
N LEU A 12 3.55 -15.94 -14.37
CA LEU A 12 2.13 -15.66 -14.21
C LEU A 12 1.80 -14.23 -14.69
N ILE A 13 2.57 -13.23 -14.27
CA ILE A 13 2.39 -11.84 -14.70
C ILE A 13 2.52 -11.75 -16.23
N LYS A 14 3.60 -12.27 -16.82
CA LYS A 14 3.80 -12.25 -18.28
C LYS A 14 2.65 -12.87 -19.06
N THR A 15 2.10 -13.96 -18.53
CA THR A 15 1.03 -14.71 -19.23
C THR A 15 -0.31 -13.99 -19.16
N PHE A 16 -0.61 -13.29 -18.06
CA PHE A 16 -1.98 -12.82 -17.78
C PHE A 16 -2.12 -11.29 -17.66
N HIS A 17 -1.02 -10.50 -17.76
CA HIS A 17 -1.11 -9.03 -17.59
C HIS A 17 -2.11 -8.33 -18.52
N ASN A 18 -2.43 -8.92 -19.68
CA ASN A 18 -3.44 -8.39 -20.61
C ASN A 18 -4.88 -8.73 -20.21
N LYS A 19 -5.08 -9.59 -19.20
CA LYS A 19 -6.39 -10.07 -18.75
C LYS A 19 -6.75 -9.59 -17.35
N VAL A 20 -5.75 -9.41 -16.50
CA VAL A 20 -5.92 -8.97 -15.10
C VAL A 20 -4.82 -7.99 -14.72
N SER A 21 -5.15 -7.03 -13.84
CA SER A 21 -4.17 -6.15 -13.20
C SER A 21 -3.39 -6.92 -12.14
N PHE A 22 -2.08 -6.67 -12.06
CA PHE A 22 -1.21 -7.26 -11.04
C PHE A 22 -0.65 -6.17 -10.13
N ALA A 23 -1.06 -6.21 -8.86
CA ALA A 23 -0.52 -5.36 -7.81
C ALA A 23 0.56 -6.11 -7.02
N ILE A 24 1.72 -5.49 -6.83
CA ILE A 24 2.80 -6.01 -5.99
C ILE A 24 2.53 -5.59 -4.55
N GLY A 25 2.52 -6.54 -3.63
CA GLY A 25 2.31 -6.27 -2.21
C GLY A 25 2.54 -7.51 -1.34
N HIS A 26 2.64 -7.32 -0.02
CA HIS A 26 3.05 -8.35 0.94
C HIS A 26 4.30 -9.09 0.48
N THR A 27 5.37 -8.36 0.24
CA THR A 27 6.56 -8.82 -0.47
C THR A 27 7.83 -8.45 0.29
N VAL A 28 8.86 -9.25 0.12
CA VAL A 28 10.24 -8.93 0.53
C VAL A 28 11.15 -8.65 -0.67
N THR A 29 10.52 -8.38 -1.82
CA THR A 29 11.22 -8.20 -3.11
C THR A 29 12.22 -7.05 -3.06
N ASP A 30 13.34 -7.24 -3.75
CA ASP A 30 14.30 -6.18 -4.02
C ASP A 30 13.88 -5.30 -5.22
N TYR A 31 14.69 -4.31 -5.50
CA TYR A 31 14.48 -3.37 -6.63
C TYR A 31 14.49 -4.07 -7.99
N GLU A 32 15.45 -4.98 -8.21
CA GLU A 32 15.65 -5.68 -9.47
C GLU A 32 14.48 -6.60 -9.80
N THR A 33 14.03 -7.38 -8.82
CA THR A 33 12.89 -8.30 -8.98
C THR A 33 11.59 -7.54 -9.14
N ALA A 34 11.36 -6.45 -8.37
CA ALA A 34 10.21 -5.57 -8.55
C ALA A 34 10.19 -4.93 -9.96
N THR A 35 11.34 -4.43 -10.42
CA THR A 35 11.49 -3.87 -11.77
C THR A 35 11.19 -4.90 -12.86
N ALA A 36 11.64 -6.14 -12.68
CA ALA A 36 11.35 -7.23 -13.62
C ALA A 36 9.85 -7.55 -13.66
N ALA A 37 9.16 -7.55 -12.51
CA ALA A 37 7.72 -7.75 -12.43
C ALA A 37 6.92 -6.61 -13.10
N MET A 38 7.32 -5.36 -12.89
CA MET A 38 6.71 -4.19 -13.52
C MET A 38 6.91 -4.20 -15.05
N LYS A 39 8.11 -4.55 -15.53
CA LYS A 39 8.37 -4.75 -16.95
C LYS A 39 7.60 -5.93 -17.55
N ALA A 40 7.29 -6.93 -16.75
CA ALA A 40 6.46 -8.07 -17.15
C ALA A 40 4.95 -7.73 -17.22
N GLY A 41 4.53 -6.58 -16.66
CA GLY A 41 3.16 -6.08 -16.71
C GLY A 41 2.47 -5.89 -15.37
N ALA A 42 3.17 -6.02 -14.23
CA ALA A 42 2.63 -5.54 -12.96
C ALA A 42 2.55 -4.01 -12.99
N ASN A 43 1.42 -3.46 -12.61
CA ASN A 43 1.08 -2.05 -12.82
C ASN A 43 0.64 -1.32 -11.56
N GLU A 44 0.79 -1.95 -10.38
CA GLU A 44 0.34 -1.38 -9.12
C GLU A 44 1.20 -1.83 -7.94
N LEU A 45 1.38 -0.97 -6.94
CA LEU A 45 1.85 -1.31 -5.59
C LEU A 45 0.68 -1.28 -4.62
N THR A 46 0.41 -2.38 -3.95
CA THR A 46 -0.62 -2.49 -2.92
C THR A 46 -0.16 -1.77 -1.65
N HIS A 47 -1.05 -0.95 -1.03
CA HIS A 47 -0.82 -0.23 0.24
C HIS A 47 0.64 0.19 0.45
N THR A 48 1.17 0.97 -0.48
CA THR A 48 2.58 1.38 -0.56
C THR A 48 3.15 1.78 0.80
N PHE A 49 4.37 1.35 1.10
CA PHE A 49 5.12 1.36 2.36
C PHE A 49 4.78 0.22 3.34
N ASN A 50 3.57 -0.35 3.29
CA ASN A 50 3.14 -1.36 4.23
C ASN A 50 3.46 -2.77 3.69
N ALA A 51 3.93 -3.67 4.57
CA ALA A 51 4.29 -5.04 4.25
C ALA A 51 5.20 -5.18 3.00
N MET A 52 6.16 -4.27 2.85
CA MET A 52 7.20 -4.29 1.79
C MET A 52 8.50 -3.65 2.30
N PRO A 53 9.67 -3.92 1.65
CA PRO A 53 10.92 -3.25 1.97
C PRO A 53 10.80 -1.73 1.85
N PRO A 54 11.38 -0.96 2.80
CA PRO A 54 11.32 0.50 2.78
C PRO A 54 12.15 1.09 1.65
N LEU A 55 11.83 2.33 1.25
CA LEU A 55 12.66 3.12 0.34
C LEU A 55 13.97 3.50 1.05
N ASN A 56 15.04 2.78 0.77
CA ASN A 56 16.36 3.00 1.37
C ASN A 56 17.34 3.51 0.32
N HIS A 57 18.28 4.38 0.74
CA HIS A 57 19.23 5.05 -0.17
C HIS A 57 20.21 4.10 -0.90
N ARG A 58 20.39 2.86 -0.45
CA ARG A 58 21.21 1.81 -1.10
C ARG A 58 20.42 0.58 -1.52
N ALA A 59 19.15 0.48 -1.13
CA ALA A 59 18.24 -0.59 -1.48
C ALA A 59 16.84 0.02 -1.69
N PRO A 60 16.56 0.60 -2.87
CA PRO A 60 15.35 1.40 -3.08
C PRO A 60 14.06 0.55 -3.12
N GLY A 61 14.18 -0.76 -3.24
CA GLY A 61 13.08 -1.70 -3.16
C GLY A 61 11.97 -1.47 -4.20
N PRO A 62 10.76 -2.00 -3.94
CA PRO A 62 9.64 -1.88 -4.88
C PRO A 62 9.18 -0.44 -5.10
N ILE A 63 9.35 0.44 -4.11
CA ILE A 63 8.97 1.86 -4.22
C ILE A 63 9.88 2.59 -5.20
N GLY A 64 11.20 2.35 -5.13
CA GLY A 64 12.16 2.88 -6.09
C GLY A 64 11.92 2.34 -7.50
N ALA A 65 11.57 1.05 -7.63
CA ALA A 65 11.19 0.45 -8.90
C ALA A 65 9.95 1.13 -9.51
N ALA A 66 8.90 1.39 -8.70
CA ALA A 66 7.69 2.10 -9.13
C ALA A 66 7.98 3.56 -9.53
N PHE A 67 8.92 4.23 -8.84
CA PHE A 67 9.32 5.59 -9.21
C PHE A 67 9.87 5.66 -10.64
N GLU A 68 10.66 4.69 -11.06
CA GLU A 68 11.24 4.64 -12.40
C GLU A 68 10.28 4.08 -13.46
N ASN A 69 9.37 3.19 -13.09
CA ASN A 69 8.37 2.60 -14.00
C ASN A 69 7.06 3.43 -13.99
N LYS A 70 6.97 4.42 -14.88
CA LYS A 70 5.93 5.47 -14.87
C LYS A 70 4.49 4.98 -15.12
N HIS A 71 4.30 3.73 -15.52
CA HIS A 71 2.98 3.11 -15.69
C HIS A 71 2.43 2.46 -14.41
N VAL A 72 3.21 2.47 -13.31
CA VAL A 72 2.83 1.84 -12.05
C VAL A 72 2.11 2.83 -11.16
N PHE A 73 0.93 2.45 -10.69
CA PHE A 73 0.16 3.16 -9.68
C PHE A 73 0.57 2.74 -8.27
N CYS A 74 0.39 3.63 -7.31
CA CYS A 74 0.70 3.37 -5.90
C CYS A 74 -0.56 3.54 -5.07
N GLU A 75 -1.10 2.45 -4.53
CA GLU A 75 -2.14 2.52 -3.52
C GLU A 75 -1.59 3.12 -2.22
N LEU A 76 -2.35 3.98 -1.59
CA LEU A 76 -1.91 4.71 -0.40
C LEU A 76 -3.01 4.83 0.65
N ILE A 77 -2.72 4.39 1.87
CA ILE A 77 -3.61 4.56 3.02
C ILE A 77 -3.26 5.88 3.71
N THR A 78 -4.21 6.81 3.75
CA THR A 78 -4.03 8.15 4.31
C THR A 78 -4.80 8.36 5.61
N ASP A 79 -4.93 7.32 6.43
CA ASP A 79 -5.64 7.34 7.70
C ASP A 79 -4.89 8.02 8.86
N GLY A 80 -3.60 8.32 8.67
CA GLY A 80 -2.72 8.89 9.69
C GLY A 80 -2.18 7.87 10.70
N VAL A 81 -2.41 6.58 10.47
CA VAL A 81 -1.92 5.45 11.28
C VAL A 81 -0.90 4.62 10.51
N HIS A 82 -1.22 4.24 9.27
CA HIS A 82 -0.39 3.37 8.44
C HIS A 82 0.83 4.07 7.85
N VAL A 83 0.67 5.34 7.47
CA VAL A 83 1.73 6.11 6.82
C VAL A 83 1.80 7.51 7.44
N ASP A 84 3.00 7.92 7.87
CA ASP A 84 3.23 9.29 8.35
C ASP A 84 2.95 10.31 7.25
N LYS A 85 2.37 11.45 7.64
CA LYS A 85 2.02 12.54 6.70
C LYS A 85 3.19 13.01 5.83
N THR A 86 4.40 12.98 6.37
CA THR A 86 5.61 13.38 5.62
C THR A 86 5.89 12.38 4.51
N MET A 87 5.74 11.07 4.79
CA MET A 87 5.91 10.02 3.79
C MET A 87 4.81 10.05 2.72
N VAL A 88 3.57 10.39 3.11
CA VAL A 88 2.49 10.65 2.15
C VAL A 88 2.89 11.77 1.18
N ASN A 89 3.35 12.92 1.68
CA ASN A 89 3.78 14.04 0.85
C ASN A 89 4.99 13.70 -0.03
N ILE A 90 5.95 12.93 0.49
CA ILE A 90 7.10 12.44 -0.28
C ILE A 90 6.61 11.56 -1.44
N LEU A 91 5.68 10.64 -1.19
CA LEU A 91 5.16 9.77 -2.25
C LEU A 91 4.44 10.56 -3.35
N PHE A 92 3.59 11.54 -2.97
CA PHE A 92 2.96 12.45 -3.94
C PHE A 92 3.99 13.25 -4.77
N THR A 93 5.08 13.68 -4.14
CA THR A 93 6.16 14.39 -4.83
C THR A 93 6.91 13.49 -5.82
N LEU A 94 7.15 12.22 -5.44
CA LEU A 94 7.88 11.27 -6.28
C LEU A 94 7.05 10.73 -7.43
N MET A 95 5.78 10.41 -7.17
CA MET A 95 4.93 9.71 -8.14
C MET A 95 4.08 10.65 -9.00
N GLY A 96 3.81 11.87 -8.52
CA GLY A 96 2.79 12.75 -9.09
C GLY A 96 1.37 12.35 -8.65
N ASP A 97 0.41 13.22 -8.92
CA ASP A 97 -0.96 13.04 -8.43
C ASP A 97 -1.73 11.98 -9.23
N ASP A 98 -1.38 11.81 -10.48
CA ASP A 98 -2.00 10.90 -11.45
C ASP A 98 -1.65 9.42 -11.25
N ARG A 99 -0.69 9.12 -10.36
CA ARG A 99 -0.28 7.75 -10.07
C ARG A 99 -0.54 7.30 -8.62
N ILE A 100 -1.23 8.11 -7.83
CA ILE A 100 -1.64 7.75 -6.47
C ILE A 100 -3.10 7.33 -6.45
N VAL A 101 -3.38 6.17 -5.87
CA VAL A 101 -4.73 5.65 -5.65
C VAL A 101 -4.98 5.59 -4.15
N MET A 102 -5.87 6.42 -3.64
CA MET A 102 -6.23 6.33 -2.21
C MET A 102 -7.05 5.07 -1.95
N ILE A 103 -6.65 4.33 -0.94
CA ILE A 103 -7.36 3.17 -0.42
C ILE A 103 -7.54 3.30 1.09
N SER A 104 -8.47 2.56 1.65
CA SER A 104 -8.67 2.48 3.10
C SER A 104 -8.07 1.24 3.74
N ASP A 105 -7.94 0.16 2.99
CA ASP A 105 -7.59 -1.18 3.50
C ASP A 105 -8.44 -1.57 4.72
N SER A 106 -9.74 -1.23 4.66
CA SER A 106 -10.69 -1.41 5.75
C SER A 106 -10.90 -2.88 6.08
N MET A 107 -10.83 -3.21 7.37
CA MET A 107 -11.17 -4.54 7.85
C MET A 107 -12.63 -4.60 8.40
N MET A 108 -13.07 -5.79 8.80
CA MET A 108 -14.45 -6.03 9.26
C MET A 108 -14.89 -5.21 10.48
N ALA A 109 -13.97 -4.66 11.26
CA ALA A 109 -14.28 -3.83 12.43
C ALA A 109 -14.44 -2.34 12.09
N THR A 110 -14.35 -1.95 10.82
CA THR A 110 -14.55 -0.55 10.42
C THR A 110 -15.94 -0.07 10.75
N GLY A 111 -16.02 1.01 11.54
CA GLY A 111 -17.29 1.59 12.01
C GLY A 111 -17.91 0.88 13.22
N LEU A 112 -17.22 -0.08 13.82
CA LEU A 112 -17.60 -0.73 15.07
C LEU A 112 -16.85 -0.09 16.26
N ASP A 113 -17.35 -0.39 17.48
CA ASP A 113 -16.76 0.10 18.73
C ASP A 113 -15.39 -0.50 19.02
N ASP A 114 -14.65 0.09 19.97
CA ASP A 114 -13.42 -0.47 20.48
C ASP A 114 -13.64 -1.90 21.00
N GLY A 115 -12.76 -2.83 20.66
CA GLY A 115 -12.95 -4.22 21.06
C GLY A 115 -12.02 -5.23 20.40
N GLU A 116 -12.32 -6.51 20.60
CA GLU A 116 -11.64 -7.66 20.01
C GLU A 116 -12.38 -8.14 18.76
N TYR A 117 -11.63 -8.28 17.67
CA TYR A 117 -12.15 -8.71 16.36
C TYR A 117 -11.23 -9.78 15.76
N SER A 118 -11.50 -10.21 14.53
CA SER A 118 -10.68 -11.17 13.81
C SER A 118 -10.32 -10.65 12.41
N LEU A 119 -9.10 -10.90 11.98
CA LEU A 119 -8.64 -10.68 10.61
C LEU A 119 -7.81 -11.88 10.17
N GLY A 120 -8.25 -12.60 9.12
CA GLY A 120 -7.53 -13.79 8.63
C GLY A 120 -7.34 -14.88 9.68
N GLY A 121 -8.26 -15.01 10.64
CA GLY A 121 -8.17 -15.99 11.74
C GLY A 121 -7.29 -15.54 12.92
N GLN A 122 -6.68 -14.36 12.86
CA GLN A 122 -5.91 -13.77 13.95
C GLN A 122 -6.76 -12.78 14.76
N LYS A 123 -6.54 -12.74 16.07
CA LYS A 123 -7.16 -11.73 16.95
C LYS A 123 -6.58 -10.36 16.70
N VAL A 124 -7.46 -9.37 16.52
CA VAL A 124 -7.12 -7.96 16.33
C VAL A 124 -7.80 -7.14 17.42
N PHE A 125 -7.07 -6.20 17.99
CA PHE A 125 -7.54 -5.28 19.01
C PHE A 125 -7.73 -3.90 18.41
N VAL A 126 -8.96 -3.40 18.45
CA VAL A 126 -9.31 -2.05 17.96
C VAL A 126 -9.38 -1.10 19.14
N LYS A 127 -8.69 0.03 19.02
CA LYS A 127 -8.75 1.15 19.95
C LYS A 127 -8.68 2.48 19.18
N GLY A 128 -9.80 3.22 19.20
CA GLY A 128 -9.95 4.45 18.42
C GLY A 128 -9.83 4.19 16.92
N ASN A 129 -8.86 4.84 16.25
CA ASN A 129 -8.62 4.67 14.82
C ASN A 129 -7.54 3.62 14.49
N LYS A 130 -7.15 2.78 15.44
CA LYS A 130 -6.04 1.83 15.28
C LYS A 130 -6.47 0.40 15.54
N ALA A 131 -6.12 -0.50 14.64
CA ALA A 131 -6.25 -1.93 14.79
C ALA A 131 -4.86 -2.58 14.88
N THR A 132 -4.63 -3.43 15.88
CA THR A 132 -3.33 -4.09 16.08
C THR A 132 -3.47 -5.56 16.44
N LEU A 133 -2.46 -6.34 16.08
CA LEU A 133 -2.25 -7.66 16.65
C LEU A 133 -1.78 -7.55 18.11
N LYS A 134 -1.69 -8.68 18.80
CA LYS A 134 -1.24 -8.74 20.20
C LYS A 134 0.18 -8.18 20.44
N ASP A 135 1.05 -8.27 19.44
CA ASP A 135 2.42 -7.77 19.47
C ASP A 135 2.55 -6.27 19.11
N GLY A 136 1.42 -5.61 18.81
CA GLY A 136 1.36 -4.20 18.43
C GLY A 136 1.49 -3.93 16.92
N THR A 137 1.69 -4.96 16.11
CA THR A 137 1.70 -4.83 14.65
C THR A 137 0.35 -4.31 14.14
N ILE A 138 0.35 -3.31 13.25
CA ILE A 138 -0.86 -2.79 12.63
C ILE A 138 -1.48 -3.88 11.74
N ALA A 139 -2.79 -4.06 11.83
CA ALA A 139 -3.51 -5.15 11.17
C ALA A 139 -4.76 -4.63 10.45
N GLY A 140 -4.57 -4.14 9.24
CA GLY A 140 -5.63 -3.50 8.47
C GLY A 140 -6.11 -2.18 9.09
N SER A 141 -7.03 -1.52 8.42
CA SER A 141 -7.57 -0.23 8.83
C SER A 141 -8.97 -0.38 9.42
N VAL A 142 -9.32 0.50 10.36
CA VAL A 142 -10.69 0.68 10.89
C VAL A 142 -11.31 1.98 10.42
N THR A 143 -10.74 2.59 9.38
CA THR A 143 -11.28 3.79 8.75
C THR A 143 -11.87 3.48 7.37
N ASN A 144 -12.75 4.32 6.88
CA ASN A 144 -13.29 4.23 5.53
C ASN A 144 -12.55 5.16 4.55
N LEU A 145 -12.76 4.97 3.26
CA LEU A 145 -12.08 5.75 2.23
C LEU A 145 -12.39 7.25 2.29
N TYR A 146 -13.62 7.62 2.68
CA TYR A 146 -13.98 9.02 2.86
C TYR A 146 -13.14 9.69 3.95
N ASN A 147 -12.95 9.03 5.08
CA ASN A 147 -12.11 9.54 6.17
C ASN A 147 -10.62 9.62 5.76
N CYS A 148 -10.13 8.66 4.99
CA CYS A 148 -8.78 8.73 4.39
C CYS A 148 -8.64 9.98 3.53
N PHE A 149 -9.61 10.24 2.65
CA PHE A 149 -9.62 11.43 1.80
C PHE A 149 -9.66 12.73 2.62
N VAL A 150 -10.58 12.84 3.59
CA VAL A 150 -10.69 14.01 4.47
C VAL A 150 -9.38 14.25 5.22
N ASN A 151 -8.76 13.19 5.75
CA ASN A 151 -7.49 13.28 6.47
C ASN A 151 -6.35 13.74 5.56
N ALA A 152 -6.28 13.22 4.32
CA ALA A 152 -5.29 13.65 3.35
C ALA A 152 -5.37 15.17 3.08
N VAL A 153 -6.58 15.69 2.87
CA VAL A 153 -6.79 17.10 2.57
C VAL A 153 -6.55 17.99 3.78
N LEU A 154 -7.21 17.71 4.91
CA LEU A 154 -7.22 18.61 6.07
C LEU A 154 -5.95 18.52 6.91
N ASN A 155 -5.41 17.33 7.12
CA ASN A 155 -4.31 17.10 8.05
C ASN A 155 -2.95 16.89 7.35
N MET A 156 -2.96 16.28 6.16
CA MET A 156 -1.73 16.03 5.39
C MET A 156 -1.44 17.11 4.34
N ARG A 157 -2.41 18.03 4.11
CA ARG A 157 -2.30 19.18 3.20
C ARG A 157 -2.16 18.78 1.73
N ILE A 158 -2.76 17.67 1.33
CA ILE A 158 -2.88 17.30 -0.09
C ILE A 158 -3.95 18.22 -0.72
N SER A 159 -3.58 18.93 -1.78
CA SER A 159 -4.50 19.85 -2.45
C SER A 159 -5.63 19.11 -3.15
N LEU A 160 -6.87 19.64 -3.07
CA LEU A 160 -8.02 19.15 -3.84
C LEU A 160 -7.93 19.45 -5.34
N PHE A 161 -7.10 20.41 -5.72
CA PHE A 161 -7.00 20.95 -7.08
C PHE A 161 -5.57 20.79 -7.61
N ARG A 162 -5.11 19.56 -7.65
CA ARG A 162 -3.85 19.20 -8.28
C ARG A 162 -4.07 18.62 -9.66
#